data_4a58a41d9d09eadfc84698c866bfca18
#
_entry.id   4a58a41d9d09eadfc84698c866bfca18
#
_cell.length_a   1.000
_cell.length_b   1.000
_cell.length_c   1.000
_cell.angle_alpha   90.00
_cell.angle_beta   90.00
_cell.angle_gamma   90.00
#
_symmetry.space_group_name_H-M   'P 1'
#
loop_
_entity.id
_entity.type
_entity.pdbx_description
1 polymer ?
#
loop_
_entity_poly.entity_id
_entity_poly.type
_entity_poly.pdbx_seq_one_letter_code
_entity_poly.pdbx_strand_id
1 'polypeptide(L)'
;MIARLIRLLRPAAGGIYTVSTGSAEQKRLQRAIYRAATDEEVDARWRAALERLPEARLCLLGVPSDVGAGFQRGANLGPQSIRRQLLVEESRLFRDPRVVDLGDVLVVPQLLHDEMLSAEQLRRTRAALHGADAADETLPVSPLSVTEEVLRIVRQVAPGCVPLVLGGDHSIGWPVVAALAAGRERELGILHFDAHTDLLAERLGVRYCFATWAWHANELVGRGRRLHQVGLRTSRRAREEWERELEVRQYWMAEMRERAVDDVADEIVATMRAAGVRGLYVSNDIDGTDPLFGAATGTPEPGGLHPETVERLIERVGAAFPLWGSDLVEVAPPLGGHSPKEPRLTLRTAARYVETQARLVLG
;
A
#
# COMPACT_ATOMS: atom_id res chain seq x y z
N MET A 1 -16.00 -9.10 -14.98
CA MET A 1 -14.87 -8.61 -14.14
C MET A 1 -15.38 -7.99 -12.84
N ILE A 2 -16.33 -7.08 -12.82
CA ILE A 2 -16.89 -6.51 -11.57
C ILE A 2 -17.42 -7.59 -10.63
N ALA A 3 -18.15 -8.58 -11.13
CA ALA A 3 -18.62 -9.71 -10.33
C ALA A 3 -17.46 -10.48 -9.63
N ARG A 4 -16.28 -10.56 -10.27
CA ARG A 4 -15.09 -11.18 -9.67
C ARG A 4 -14.50 -10.29 -8.58
N LEU A 5 -14.48 -8.95 -8.76
CA LEU A 5 -14.08 -8.02 -7.69
C LEU A 5 -14.97 -8.16 -6.45
N ILE A 6 -16.29 -8.26 -6.62
CA ILE A 6 -17.25 -8.43 -5.51
C ILE A 6 -16.96 -9.70 -4.69
N ARG A 7 -16.43 -10.75 -5.30
CA ARG A 7 -16.04 -11.99 -4.58
C ARG A 7 -14.74 -11.81 -3.78
N LEU A 8 -13.79 -11.03 -4.31
CA LEU A 8 -12.46 -10.84 -3.74
C LEU A 8 -12.41 -9.73 -2.68
N LEU A 9 -13.36 -8.81 -2.72
CA LEU A 9 -13.40 -7.62 -1.88
C LEU A 9 -14.57 -7.64 -0.90
N ARG A 10 -14.48 -6.78 0.10
CA ARG A 10 -15.53 -6.42 1.06
C ARG A 10 -15.65 -4.90 1.12
N PRO A 11 -16.80 -4.35 1.50
CA PRO A 11 -16.91 -2.91 1.80
C PRO A 11 -15.79 -2.46 2.73
N ALA A 12 -15.35 -1.21 2.59
CA ALA A 12 -14.26 -0.62 3.38
C ALA A 12 -14.36 -0.98 4.87
N ALA A 13 -13.24 -1.26 5.50
CA ALA A 13 -13.12 -1.82 6.85
C ALA A 13 -13.69 -3.25 7.03
N GLY A 14 -14.12 -3.90 5.96
CA GLY A 14 -14.71 -5.24 6.00
C GLY A 14 -13.76 -6.38 5.64
N GLY A 15 -12.50 -6.09 5.31
CA GLY A 15 -11.52 -7.10 4.89
C GLY A 15 -11.08 -8.04 6.02
N ILE A 16 -11.15 -7.61 7.27
CA ILE A 16 -10.90 -8.47 8.45
C ILE A 16 -12.22 -9.09 8.88
N TYR A 17 -12.25 -10.40 8.90
CA TYR A 17 -13.43 -11.12 9.39
C TYR A 17 -13.61 -10.91 10.89
N THR A 18 -14.76 -10.35 11.29
CA THR A 18 -15.14 -10.14 12.69
C THR A 18 -16.46 -10.84 12.98
N VAL A 19 -16.51 -11.60 14.08
CA VAL A 19 -17.76 -12.27 14.52
C VAL A 19 -18.59 -11.33 15.41
N SER A 20 -17.95 -10.75 16.42
CA SER A 20 -18.62 -9.88 17.38
C SER A 20 -17.78 -8.67 17.80
N THR A 21 -16.56 -8.92 18.31
CA THR A 21 -15.66 -7.87 18.79
C THR A 21 -15.25 -6.95 17.64
N GLY A 22 -15.48 -5.65 17.79
CA GLY A 22 -15.17 -4.65 16.76
C GLY A 22 -16.22 -4.50 15.65
N SER A 23 -17.16 -5.42 15.51
CA SER A 23 -18.19 -5.42 14.47
C SER A 23 -19.06 -4.15 14.47
N ALA A 24 -19.48 -3.67 15.64
CA ALA A 24 -20.29 -2.45 15.74
C ALA A 24 -19.54 -1.20 15.26
N GLU A 25 -18.26 -1.12 15.51
CA GLU A 25 -17.42 0.00 15.07
C GLU A 25 -17.12 -0.06 13.57
N GLN A 26 -16.83 -1.25 13.06
CA GLN A 26 -16.69 -1.51 11.64
C GLN A 26 -17.93 -1.04 10.86
N LYS A 27 -19.12 -1.47 11.27
CA LYS A 27 -20.40 -1.07 10.67
C LYS A 27 -20.63 0.44 10.73
N ARG A 28 -20.29 1.08 11.85
CA ARG A 28 -20.38 2.53 11.99
C ARG A 28 -19.48 3.25 11.00
N LEU A 29 -18.25 2.79 10.84
CA LEU A 29 -17.31 3.35 9.86
C LEU A 29 -17.82 3.15 8.43
N GLN A 30 -18.31 1.96 8.09
CA GLN A 30 -18.90 1.67 6.78
C GLN A 30 -20.07 2.60 6.47
N ARG A 31 -21.01 2.74 7.40
CA ARG A 31 -22.15 3.65 7.23
C ARG A 31 -21.70 5.10 7.01
N ALA A 32 -20.64 5.54 7.68
CA ALA A 32 -20.09 6.88 7.46
C ALA A 32 -19.45 7.04 6.07
N ILE A 33 -18.61 6.09 5.64
CA ILE A 33 -17.94 6.10 4.32
C ILE A 33 -18.99 6.09 3.20
N TYR A 34 -19.93 5.14 3.25
CA TYR A 34 -20.95 4.96 2.21
C TYR A 34 -22.20 5.82 2.43
N ARG A 35 -22.27 6.62 3.53
CA ARG A 35 -23.41 7.48 3.91
C ARG A 35 -24.73 6.70 3.99
N ALA A 36 -24.67 5.47 4.45
CA ALA A 36 -25.78 4.54 4.53
C ALA A 36 -26.38 4.52 5.95
N ALA A 37 -27.68 4.23 6.05
CA ALA A 37 -28.36 4.05 7.33
C ALA A 37 -28.33 2.58 7.78
N THR A 38 -28.33 1.63 6.86
CA THR A 38 -28.36 0.18 7.13
C THR A 38 -27.18 -0.53 6.50
N ASP A 39 -26.96 -1.79 6.87
CA ASP A 39 -25.88 -2.62 6.33
C ASP A 39 -26.20 -3.04 4.87
N GLU A 40 -27.48 -3.23 4.54
CA GLU A 40 -27.95 -3.51 3.18
C GLU A 40 -27.67 -2.31 2.25
N GLU A 41 -27.89 -1.10 2.73
CA GLU A 41 -27.54 0.12 1.99
C GLU A 41 -26.03 0.25 1.79
N VAL A 42 -25.22 -0.15 2.77
CA VAL A 42 -23.74 -0.18 2.62
C VAL A 42 -23.36 -1.08 1.46
N ASP A 43 -23.85 -2.33 1.42
CA ASP A 43 -23.54 -3.29 0.35
C ASP A 43 -24.02 -2.76 -1.01
N ALA A 44 -25.25 -2.24 -1.09
CA ALA A 44 -25.81 -1.70 -2.33
C ALA A 44 -24.99 -0.51 -2.88
N ARG A 45 -24.60 0.43 -2.01
CA ARG A 45 -23.81 1.61 -2.42
C ARG A 45 -22.38 1.25 -2.77
N TRP A 46 -21.77 0.30 -2.07
CA TRP A 46 -20.47 -0.23 -2.40
C TRP A 46 -20.47 -0.90 -3.78
N ARG A 47 -21.45 -1.78 -4.08
CA ARG A 47 -21.59 -2.40 -5.40
C ARG A 47 -21.80 -1.36 -6.49
N ALA A 48 -22.65 -0.37 -6.26
CA ALA A 48 -22.85 0.74 -7.18
C ALA A 48 -21.58 1.57 -7.40
N ALA A 49 -20.72 1.71 -6.39
CA ALA A 49 -19.40 2.34 -6.54
C ALA A 49 -18.46 1.52 -7.42
N LEU A 50 -18.44 0.19 -7.28
CA LEU A 50 -17.64 -0.68 -8.15
C LEU A 50 -18.07 -0.61 -9.63
N GLU A 51 -19.38 -0.45 -9.92
CA GLU A 51 -19.86 -0.26 -11.30
C GLU A 51 -19.34 1.03 -11.95
N ARG A 52 -19.02 2.06 -11.15
CA ARG A 52 -18.44 3.32 -11.63
C ARG A 52 -16.91 3.27 -11.83
N LEU A 53 -16.25 2.16 -11.49
CA LEU A 53 -14.80 2.03 -11.60
C LEU A 53 -14.24 2.40 -12.99
N PRO A 54 -14.88 2.06 -14.12
CA PRO A 54 -14.39 2.46 -15.46
C PRO A 54 -14.24 3.97 -15.67
N GLU A 55 -14.99 4.78 -14.90
CA GLU A 55 -15.00 6.24 -15.00
C GLU A 55 -14.10 6.90 -13.94
N ALA A 56 -13.57 6.11 -13.00
CA ALA A 56 -12.76 6.61 -11.91
C ALA A 56 -11.36 7.03 -12.37
N ARG A 57 -10.82 8.07 -11.75
CA ARG A 57 -9.41 8.47 -11.90
C ARG A 57 -8.54 7.94 -10.77
N LEU A 58 -9.11 7.76 -9.60
CA LEU A 58 -8.45 7.24 -8.41
C LEU A 58 -9.31 6.16 -7.78
N CYS A 59 -8.70 5.06 -7.37
CA CYS A 59 -9.39 4.10 -6.52
C CYS A 59 -8.60 3.84 -5.22
N LEU A 60 -9.33 3.74 -4.11
CA LEU A 60 -8.78 3.34 -2.82
C LEU A 60 -8.96 1.84 -2.64
N LEU A 61 -7.92 1.13 -2.25
CA LEU A 61 -7.95 -0.29 -1.93
C LEU A 61 -7.32 -0.52 -0.55
N GLY A 62 -8.06 -1.11 0.39
CA GLY A 62 -7.48 -1.54 1.65
C GLY A 62 -6.95 -2.98 1.57
N VAL A 63 -5.76 -3.20 2.15
CA VAL A 63 -5.18 -4.55 2.31
C VAL A 63 -4.87 -4.77 3.79
N PRO A 64 -5.86 -5.13 4.62
CA PRO A 64 -5.71 -5.24 6.06
C PRO A 64 -5.01 -6.55 6.47
N SER A 65 -3.76 -6.74 6.05
CA SER A 65 -2.92 -7.89 6.35
C SER A 65 -1.62 -7.46 7.02
N ASP A 66 -1.22 -8.16 8.06
CA ASP A 66 0.11 -8.03 8.69
C ASP A 66 0.79 -9.40 8.85
N VAL A 67 0.38 -10.37 8.04
CA VAL A 67 0.94 -11.74 8.05
C VAL A 67 2.39 -11.72 7.57
N GLY A 68 2.72 -10.85 6.64
CA GLY A 68 4.08 -10.65 6.13
C GLY A 68 4.98 -9.79 7.03
N ALA A 69 4.46 -9.21 8.11
CA ALA A 69 5.20 -8.32 9.02
C ALA A 69 6.25 -9.03 9.87
N GLY A 70 7.09 -8.23 10.53
CA GLY A 70 8.06 -8.67 11.52
C GLY A 70 7.41 -9.19 12.82
N PHE A 71 8.11 -8.99 13.95
CA PHE A 71 7.62 -9.48 15.25
C PHE A 71 6.52 -8.62 15.87
N GLN A 72 6.42 -7.35 15.51
CA GLN A 72 5.34 -6.47 15.96
C GLN A 72 4.21 -6.43 14.92
N ARG A 73 3.00 -6.62 15.39
CA ARG A 73 1.78 -6.71 14.60
C ARG A 73 0.84 -5.55 14.90
N GLY A 74 -0.08 -5.25 13.98
CA GLY A 74 -1.08 -4.20 14.16
C GLY A 74 -1.32 -3.35 12.91
N ALA A 75 -0.47 -3.47 11.88
CA ALA A 75 -0.62 -2.79 10.62
C ALA A 75 -1.89 -3.23 9.86
N ASN A 76 -2.43 -4.42 10.13
CA ASN A 76 -3.72 -4.88 9.61
C ASN A 76 -4.89 -3.94 9.96
N LEU A 77 -4.76 -3.11 11.01
CA LEU A 77 -5.75 -2.09 11.37
C LEU A 77 -5.50 -0.73 10.68
N GLY A 78 -4.41 -0.59 9.96
CA GLY A 78 -4.05 0.62 9.21
C GLY A 78 -5.15 1.10 8.27
N PRO A 79 -5.64 0.28 7.32
CA PRO A 79 -6.60 0.70 6.30
C PRO A 79 -7.88 1.32 6.87
N GLN A 80 -8.46 0.70 7.90
CA GLN A 80 -9.67 1.22 8.54
C GLN A 80 -9.41 2.50 9.35
N SER A 81 -8.24 2.57 10.00
CA SER A 81 -7.89 3.71 10.87
C SER A 81 -7.54 4.95 10.04
N ILE A 82 -6.85 4.78 8.92
CA ILE A 82 -6.57 5.85 7.94
C ILE A 82 -7.89 6.40 7.38
N ARG A 83 -8.81 5.52 6.94
CA ARG A 83 -10.13 5.98 6.44
C ARG A 83 -10.93 6.74 7.51
N ARG A 84 -10.88 6.27 8.77
CA ARG A 84 -11.50 7.00 9.88
C ARG A 84 -10.88 8.38 10.06
N GLN A 85 -9.56 8.49 9.99
CA GLN A 85 -8.88 9.77 10.13
C GLN A 85 -9.22 10.72 8.99
N LEU A 86 -9.25 10.23 7.75
CA LEU A 86 -9.70 11.01 6.59
C LEU A 86 -11.14 11.54 6.76
N LEU A 87 -12.05 10.76 7.36
CA LEU A 87 -13.40 11.23 7.67
C LEU A 87 -13.39 12.30 8.77
N VAL A 88 -12.56 12.15 9.80
CA VAL A 88 -12.41 13.15 10.87
C VAL A 88 -11.87 14.47 10.34
N GLU A 89 -10.99 14.42 9.35
CA GLU A 89 -10.43 15.60 8.68
C GLU A 89 -11.30 16.11 7.51
N GLU A 90 -12.50 15.58 7.38
CA GLU A 90 -13.48 15.97 6.35
C GLU A 90 -12.91 15.86 4.91
N SER A 91 -12.03 14.88 4.68
CA SER A 91 -11.44 14.62 3.36
C SER A 91 -12.49 14.58 2.26
N ARG A 92 -12.18 15.21 1.13
CA ARG A 92 -13.04 15.21 -0.05
C ARG A 92 -13.02 13.88 -0.81
N LEU A 93 -12.06 12.99 -0.54
CA LEU A 93 -11.90 11.72 -1.26
C LEU A 93 -13.17 10.88 -1.28
N PHE A 94 -13.92 10.82 -0.18
CA PHE A 94 -15.19 10.08 -0.13
C PHE A 94 -16.38 10.80 -0.78
N ARG A 95 -16.16 11.99 -1.34
CA ARG A 95 -17.20 12.81 -1.98
C ARG A 95 -16.88 13.14 -3.44
N ASP A 96 -15.63 12.97 -3.85
CA ASP A 96 -15.21 13.24 -5.22
C ASP A 96 -15.75 12.14 -6.16
N PRO A 97 -16.54 12.49 -7.19
CA PRO A 97 -17.10 11.51 -8.11
C PRO A 97 -16.04 10.76 -8.93
N ARG A 98 -14.82 11.30 -9.02
CA ARG A 98 -13.67 10.68 -9.71
C ARG A 98 -12.98 9.61 -8.85
N VAL A 99 -13.40 9.47 -7.59
CA VAL A 99 -12.81 8.51 -6.62
C VAL A 99 -13.78 7.37 -6.38
N VAL A 100 -13.26 6.14 -6.41
CA VAL A 100 -13.99 4.93 -6.01
C VAL A 100 -13.24 4.26 -4.87
N ASP A 101 -13.87 4.12 -3.71
CA ASP A 101 -13.36 3.23 -2.66
C ASP A 101 -13.79 1.80 -2.98
N LEU A 102 -12.83 0.98 -3.42
CA LEU A 102 -13.04 -0.44 -3.76
C LEU A 102 -13.39 -1.28 -2.52
N GLY A 103 -13.14 -0.74 -1.33
CA GLY A 103 -13.21 -1.50 -0.09
C GLY A 103 -11.89 -2.17 0.24
N ASP A 104 -11.96 -3.31 0.91
CA ASP A 104 -10.81 -4.06 1.37
C ASP A 104 -10.72 -5.44 0.73
N VAL A 105 -9.50 -5.90 0.49
CA VAL A 105 -9.20 -7.30 0.22
C VAL A 105 -9.72 -8.15 1.38
N LEU A 106 -10.40 -9.25 1.06
CA LEU A 106 -10.77 -10.23 2.08
C LEU A 106 -9.53 -10.96 2.56
N VAL A 107 -9.22 -10.85 3.85
CA VAL A 107 -8.02 -11.41 4.46
C VAL A 107 -8.35 -12.60 5.33
N VAL A 108 -7.69 -13.72 5.07
CA VAL A 108 -7.56 -14.84 6.02
C VAL A 108 -6.28 -14.61 6.81
N PRO A 109 -6.35 -14.32 8.13
CA PRO A 109 -5.20 -13.83 8.90
C PRO A 109 -4.02 -14.79 9.05
N GLN A 110 -4.15 -16.01 8.58
CA GLN A 110 -3.11 -17.05 8.64
C GLN A 110 -2.45 -17.29 7.27
N LEU A 111 -2.88 -16.60 6.22
CA LEU A 111 -2.37 -16.78 4.87
C LEU A 111 -1.61 -15.54 4.40
N LEU A 112 -0.51 -15.75 3.68
CA LEU A 112 0.30 -14.68 3.10
C LEU A 112 0.22 -14.66 1.58
N HIS A 113 0.64 -15.75 0.93
CA HIS A 113 0.68 -15.88 -0.53
C HIS A 113 0.27 -17.31 -0.95
N ASP A 114 -0.46 -17.45 -2.05
CA ASP A 114 -0.99 -18.73 -2.52
C ASP A 114 0.10 -19.76 -2.85
N GLU A 115 1.30 -19.32 -3.27
CA GLU A 115 2.42 -20.24 -3.54
C GLU A 115 2.92 -21.00 -2.30
N MET A 116 2.58 -20.53 -1.10
CA MET A 116 2.92 -21.18 0.15
C MET A 116 1.92 -22.28 0.54
N LEU A 117 0.86 -22.46 -0.22
CA LEU A 117 -0.24 -23.37 0.08
C LEU A 117 -0.20 -24.59 -0.81
N SER A 118 -0.56 -25.75 -0.24
CA SER A 118 -0.81 -26.95 -1.05
C SER A 118 -2.07 -26.79 -1.88
N ALA A 119 -2.19 -27.56 -2.97
CA ALA A 119 -3.40 -27.59 -3.80
C ALA A 119 -4.65 -27.91 -2.98
N GLU A 120 -4.55 -28.84 -2.02
CA GLU A 120 -5.65 -29.20 -1.13
C GLU A 120 -6.04 -28.04 -0.20
N GLN A 121 -5.07 -27.31 0.35
CA GLN A 121 -5.36 -26.13 1.17
C GLN A 121 -6.05 -25.04 0.34
N LEU A 122 -5.59 -24.79 -0.87
CA LEU A 122 -6.22 -23.84 -1.80
C LEU A 122 -7.68 -24.21 -2.06
N ARG A 123 -7.94 -25.48 -2.40
CA ARG A 123 -9.29 -26.00 -2.64
C ARG A 123 -10.22 -25.80 -1.44
N ARG A 124 -9.77 -26.20 -0.26
CA ARG A 124 -10.55 -26.08 0.99
C ARG A 124 -10.83 -24.63 1.34
N THR A 125 -9.84 -23.76 1.18
CA THR A 125 -10.01 -22.33 1.50
C THR A 125 -10.94 -21.65 0.49
N ARG A 126 -10.87 -21.97 -0.81
CA ARG A 126 -11.83 -21.48 -1.81
C ARG A 126 -13.26 -21.89 -1.47
N ALA A 127 -13.47 -23.15 -1.15
CA ALA A 127 -14.78 -23.64 -0.76
C ALA A 127 -15.33 -22.92 0.49
N ALA A 128 -14.47 -22.67 1.47
CA ALA A 128 -14.85 -21.97 2.70
C ALA A 128 -15.19 -20.49 2.48
N LEU A 129 -14.45 -19.80 1.61
CA LEU A 129 -14.62 -18.35 1.36
C LEU A 129 -15.72 -18.03 0.35
N HIS A 130 -15.91 -18.90 -0.65
CA HIS A 130 -16.71 -18.60 -1.84
C HIS A 130 -17.81 -19.63 -2.13
N GLY A 131 -17.97 -20.65 -1.28
CA GLY A 131 -18.92 -21.75 -1.46
C GLY A 131 -18.31 -23.00 -2.08
N ALA A 132 -18.94 -24.15 -1.87
CA ALA A 132 -18.40 -25.45 -2.29
C ALA A 132 -18.10 -25.53 -3.80
N ASP A 133 -18.94 -24.90 -4.62
CA ASP A 133 -18.79 -24.86 -6.09
C ASP A 133 -17.53 -24.12 -6.55
N ALA A 134 -16.98 -23.26 -5.69
CA ALA A 134 -15.76 -22.50 -6.00
C ALA A 134 -14.46 -23.28 -5.73
N ALA A 135 -14.52 -24.49 -5.17
CA ALA A 135 -13.34 -25.26 -4.77
C ALA A 135 -12.31 -25.41 -5.89
N ASP A 136 -12.77 -25.66 -7.10
CA ASP A 136 -11.93 -25.93 -8.28
C ASP A 136 -11.73 -24.68 -9.19
N GLU A 137 -12.21 -23.51 -8.75
CA GLU A 137 -11.98 -22.25 -9.45
C GLU A 137 -10.54 -21.73 -9.27
N THR A 138 -10.17 -20.73 -10.07
CA THR A 138 -8.83 -20.09 -10.03
C THR A 138 -8.81 -18.84 -9.15
N LEU A 139 -9.73 -18.71 -8.17
CA LEU A 139 -9.73 -17.56 -7.27
C LEU A 139 -8.56 -17.63 -6.28
N PRO A 140 -7.80 -16.56 -6.11
CA PRO A 140 -6.80 -16.46 -5.06
C PRO A 140 -7.47 -16.39 -3.68
N VAL A 141 -6.75 -16.81 -2.64
CA VAL A 141 -7.26 -16.86 -1.26
C VAL A 141 -6.39 -16.13 -0.25
N SER A 142 -5.13 -15.87 -0.58
CA SER A 142 -4.18 -15.20 0.29
C SER A 142 -4.11 -13.71 -0.04
N PRO A 143 -3.90 -12.83 0.95
CA PRO A 143 -4.01 -11.37 0.75
C PRO A 143 -3.11 -10.84 -0.36
N LEU A 144 -1.86 -11.29 -0.50
CA LEU A 144 -0.98 -10.81 -1.56
C LEU A 144 -1.49 -11.26 -2.94
N SER A 145 -1.91 -12.53 -3.09
CA SER A 145 -2.42 -13.04 -4.36
C SER A 145 -3.76 -12.40 -4.74
N VAL A 146 -4.63 -12.14 -3.76
CA VAL A 146 -5.90 -11.42 -3.98
C VAL A 146 -5.63 -9.97 -4.40
N THR A 147 -4.67 -9.29 -3.76
CA THR A 147 -4.30 -7.91 -4.10
C THR A 147 -3.81 -7.80 -5.54
N GLU A 148 -2.93 -8.70 -5.97
CA GLU A 148 -2.44 -8.75 -7.35
C GLU A 148 -3.57 -8.94 -8.36
N GLU A 149 -4.45 -9.90 -8.12
CA GLU A 149 -5.60 -10.17 -8.99
C GLU A 149 -6.56 -8.98 -9.06
N VAL A 150 -6.89 -8.37 -7.92
CA VAL A 150 -7.74 -7.17 -7.86
C VAL A 150 -7.16 -6.05 -8.71
N LEU A 151 -5.87 -5.75 -8.55
CA LEU A 151 -5.21 -4.66 -9.30
C LEU A 151 -5.07 -4.97 -10.79
N ARG A 152 -4.88 -6.25 -11.17
CA ARG A 152 -4.95 -6.67 -12.58
C ARG A 152 -6.32 -6.42 -13.17
N ILE A 153 -7.40 -6.75 -12.44
CA ILE A 153 -8.76 -6.47 -12.89
C ILE A 153 -8.99 -4.95 -13.00
N VAL A 154 -8.56 -4.16 -12.01
CA VAL A 154 -8.65 -2.69 -12.07
C VAL A 154 -8.00 -2.15 -13.34
N ARG A 155 -6.77 -2.56 -13.65
CA ARG A 155 -6.09 -2.15 -14.89
C ARG A 155 -6.84 -2.52 -16.17
N GLN A 156 -7.53 -3.66 -16.18
CA GLN A 156 -8.29 -4.10 -17.35
C GLN A 156 -9.60 -3.34 -17.51
N VAL A 157 -10.28 -3.06 -16.40
CA VAL A 157 -11.60 -2.41 -16.38
C VAL A 157 -11.48 -0.89 -16.48
N ALA A 158 -10.46 -0.32 -15.88
CA ALA A 158 -10.23 1.11 -15.74
C ALA A 158 -8.74 1.46 -15.94
N PRO A 159 -8.21 1.37 -17.18
CA PRO A 159 -6.77 1.54 -17.45
C PRO A 159 -6.23 2.93 -17.09
N GLY A 160 -7.12 3.93 -16.97
CA GLY A 160 -6.78 5.30 -16.54
C GLY A 160 -6.94 5.55 -15.03
N CYS A 161 -7.42 4.58 -14.27
CA CYS A 161 -7.60 4.70 -12.83
C CYS A 161 -6.30 4.36 -12.09
N VAL A 162 -5.89 5.23 -11.19
CA VAL A 162 -4.69 5.06 -10.36
C VAL A 162 -5.10 4.42 -9.03
N PRO A 163 -4.57 3.25 -8.65
CA PRO A 163 -4.79 2.69 -7.32
C PRO A 163 -3.94 3.40 -6.27
N LEU A 164 -4.55 3.78 -5.15
CA LEU A 164 -3.91 4.15 -3.91
C LEU A 164 -4.26 3.07 -2.89
N VAL A 165 -3.24 2.31 -2.48
CA VAL A 165 -3.39 1.16 -1.60
C VAL A 165 -3.13 1.58 -0.16
N LEU A 166 -4.12 1.36 0.71
CA LEU A 166 -3.97 1.52 2.16
C LEU A 166 -3.53 0.17 2.71
N GLY A 167 -2.27 0.05 3.07
CA GLY A 167 -1.69 -1.21 3.51
C GLY A 167 -1.92 -1.51 4.98
N GLY A 168 -1.71 -2.72 5.22
CA GLY A 168 -1.09 -3.52 6.21
C GLY A 168 0.43 -3.38 6.26
N ASP A 169 1.11 -4.52 6.37
CA ASP A 169 2.57 -4.55 6.33
C ASP A 169 3.13 -4.34 4.92
N HIS A 170 4.44 -4.05 4.81
CA HIS A 170 5.07 -3.70 3.54
C HIS A 170 5.17 -4.85 2.52
N SER A 171 4.82 -6.09 2.88
CA SER A 171 4.78 -7.20 1.92
C SER A 171 3.83 -6.93 0.73
N ILE A 172 2.83 -6.05 0.93
CA ILE A 172 1.86 -5.69 -0.12
C ILE A 172 2.49 -4.91 -1.28
N GLY A 173 3.65 -4.29 -1.09
CA GLY A 173 4.36 -3.60 -2.17
C GLY A 173 4.66 -4.51 -3.35
N TRP A 174 4.96 -5.81 -3.09
CA TRP A 174 5.22 -6.78 -4.15
C TRP A 174 4.02 -6.97 -5.12
N PRO A 175 2.83 -7.41 -4.68
CA PRO A 175 1.72 -7.61 -5.60
C PRO A 175 1.25 -6.32 -6.28
N VAL A 176 1.43 -5.16 -5.64
CA VAL A 176 1.11 -3.88 -6.27
C VAL A 176 2.04 -3.63 -7.45
N VAL A 177 3.37 -3.72 -7.26
CA VAL A 177 4.34 -3.56 -8.35
C VAL A 177 4.14 -4.60 -9.44
N ALA A 178 3.93 -5.88 -9.08
CA ALA A 178 3.69 -6.95 -10.04
C ALA A 178 2.49 -6.67 -10.95
N ALA A 179 1.38 -6.19 -10.38
CA ALA A 179 0.19 -5.83 -11.15
C ALA A 179 0.40 -4.57 -12.02
N LEU A 180 1.05 -3.52 -11.49
CA LEU A 180 1.25 -2.26 -12.19
C LEU A 180 2.27 -2.37 -13.33
N ALA A 181 3.34 -3.12 -13.11
CA ALA A 181 4.43 -3.26 -14.07
C ALA A 181 4.11 -4.21 -15.23
N ALA A 182 3.16 -5.13 -15.08
CA ALA A 182 2.91 -6.20 -16.04
C ALA A 182 2.84 -5.72 -17.50
N GLY A 183 3.76 -6.21 -18.34
CA GLY A 183 3.89 -5.84 -19.76
C GLY A 183 4.56 -4.50 -20.03
N ARG A 184 5.05 -3.80 -19.01
CA ARG A 184 5.76 -2.52 -19.09
C ARG A 184 6.78 -2.35 -17.94
N GLU A 185 7.41 -3.44 -17.55
CA GLU A 185 8.23 -3.56 -16.35
C GLU A 185 9.33 -2.50 -16.31
N ARG A 186 10.02 -2.30 -17.43
CA ARG A 186 11.15 -1.35 -17.53
C ARG A 186 10.74 0.11 -17.62
N GLU A 187 9.45 0.41 -17.68
CA GLU A 187 8.92 1.77 -17.73
C GLU A 187 8.50 2.28 -16.35
N LEU A 188 8.44 1.38 -15.33
CA LEU A 188 8.05 1.75 -13.96
C LEU A 188 9.26 2.20 -13.14
N GLY A 189 9.19 3.40 -12.58
CA GLY A 189 10.08 3.89 -11.53
C GLY A 189 9.41 3.75 -10.18
N ILE A 190 10.22 3.47 -9.15
CA ILE A 190 9.74 3.27 -7.77
C ILE A 190 10.40 4.31 -6.88
N LEU A 191 9.59 5.14 -6.23
CA LEU A 191 10.00 6.05 -5.16
C LEU A 191 9.54 5.45 -3.84
N HIS A 192 10.50 4.99 -3.03
CA HIS A 192 10.28 4.26 -1.80
C HIS A 192 10.77 5.06 -0.60
N PHE A 193 9.87 5.43 0.29
CA PHE A 193 10.18 6.06 1.57
C PHE A 193 10.16 5.01 2.68
N ASP A 194 11.26 4.90 3.43
CA ASP A 194 11.43 3.87 4.45
C ASP A 194 12.65 4.16 5.35
N ALA A 195 12.63 3.66 6.56
CA ALA A 195 13.82 3.57 7.42
C ALA A 195 14.75 2.43 6.99
N HIS A 196 14.19 1.39 6.36
CA HIS A 196 14.80 0.10 6.04
C HIS A 196 14.98 -0.06 4.54
N THR A 197 15.76 -1.05 4.14
CA THR A 197 16.04 -1.27 2.71
C THR A 197 15.06 -2.23 2.04
N ASP A 198 14.52 -3.20 2.76
CA ASP A 198 13.63 -4.26 2.27
C ASP A 198 14.16 -5.04 1.06
N LEU A 199 15.50 -5.10 0.95
CA LEU A 199 16.23 -5.65 -0.18
C LEU A 199 16.75 -7.08 0.07
N LEU A 200 16.08 -7.88 0.89
CA LEU A 200 16.38 -9.30 1.02
C LEU A 200 15.69 -10.10 -0.09
N ALA A 201 16.41 -11.04 -0.73
CA ALA A 201 15.79 -11.94 -1.69
C ALA A 201 14.78 -12.91 -1.05
N GLU A 202 15.07 -13.32 0.19
CA GLU A 202 14.20 -14.11 1.06
C GLU A 202 14.54 -13.84 2.52
N ARG A 203 13.62 -14.15 3.42
CA ARG A 203 13.84 -14.08 4.86
C ARG A 203 13.35 -15.35 5.54
N LEU A 204 14.28 -16.09 6.18
CA LEU A 204 13.99 -17.35 6.87
C LEU A 204 13.22 -18.36 5.98
N GLY A 205 13.54 -18.43 4.70
CA GLY A 205 12.88 -19.28 3.72
C GLY A 205 11.54 -18.74 3.21
N VAL A 206 11.12 -17.54 3.63
CA VAL A 206 9.91 -16.87 3.12
C VAL A 206 10.32 -15.92 2.00
N ARG A 207 9.78 -16.15 0.82
CA ARG A 207 10.06 -15.38 -0.38
C ARG A 207 9.42 -13.98 -0.33
N TYR A 208 8.15 -13.90 0.04
CA TYR A 208 7.42 -12.64 0.08
C TYR A 208 7.07 -12.26 1.51
N CYS A 209 7.66 -11.19 2.01
CA CYS A 209 7.36 -10.57 3.29
C CYS A 209 7.76 -9.08 3.26
N PHE A 210 7.52 -8.35 4.36
CA PHE A 210 7.86 -6.94 4.47
C PHE A 210 9.31 -6.62 4.06
N ALA A 211 10.28 -7.46 4.41
CA ALA A 211 11.70 -7.21 4.17
C ALA A 211 12.20 -7.62 2.77
N THR A 212 11.33 -8.15 1.89
CA THR A 212 11.75 -8.73 0.60
C THR A 212 11.07 -8.09 -0.61
N TRP A 213 9.99 -7.35 -0.41
CA TRP A 213 9.18 -6.83 -1.50
C TRP A 213 9.98 -5.93 -2.45
N ALA A 214 10.85 -5.05 -1.91
CA ALA A 214 11.62 -4.10 -2.70
C ALA A 214 12.70 -4.80 -3.55
N TRP A 215 13.27 -5.92 -3.06
CA TRP A 215 14.16 -6.74 -3.86
C TRP A 215 13.45 -7.33 -5.09
N HIS A 216 12.29 -7.96 -4.87
CA HIS A 216 11.50 -8.55 -5.95
C HIS A 216 10.99 -7.49 -6.93
N ALA A 217 10.57 -6.34 -6.43
CA ALA A 217 10.15 -5.21 -7.26
C ALA A 217 11.30 -4.70 -8.13
N ASN A 218 12.51 -4.53 -7.56
CA ASN A 218 13.70 -4.09 -8.29
C ASN A 218 14.12 -5.07 -9.39
N GLU A 219 14.08 -6.37 -9.09
CA GLU A 219 14.33 -7.41 -10.12
C GLU A 219 13.31 -7.33 -11.26
N LEU A 220 12.02 -7.20 -10.92
CA LEU A 220 10.94 -7.14 -11.89
C LEU A 220 11.07 -5.94 -12.83
N VAL A 221 11.37 -4.75 -12.31
CA VAL A 221 11.52 -3.55 -13.14
C VAL A 221 12.86 -3.52 -13.90
N GLY A 222 13.71 -4.56 -13.72
CA GLY A 222 14.97 -4.76 -14.45
C GLY A 222 16.10 -3.88 -13.95
N ARG A 223 16.13 -3.59 -12.65
CA ARG A 223 17.19 -2.80 -11.97
C ARG A 223 17.45 -1.44 -12.65
N GLY A 224 18.71 -1.05 -12.84
CA GLY A 224 19.08 0.11 -13.65
C GLY A 224 18.64 1.44 -13.03
N ARG A 225 18.74 1.55 -11.71
CA ARG A 225 18.37 2.74 -10.92
C ARG A 225 16.94 3.21 -11.14
N ARG A 226 16.00 2.26 -11.28
CA ARG A 226 14.56 2.53 -11.29
C ARG A 226 13.95 2.54 -9.89
N LEU A 227 14.62 1.93 -8.91
CA LEU A 227 14.26 1.98 -7.49
C LEU A 227 15.10 3.03 -6.78
N HIS A 228 14.43 4.05 -6.25
CA HIS A 228 14.99 5.10 -5.40
C HIS A 228 14.43 4.97 -3.99
N GLN A 229 15.30 4.80 -3.00
CA GLN A 229 14.95 4.66 -1.61
C GLN A 229 15.38 5.88 -0.82
N VAL A 230 14.47 6.49 -0.06
CA VAL A 230 14.69 7.75 0.67
C VAL A 230 14.34 7.60 2.14
N GLY A 231 15.20 8.09 3.02
CA GLY A 231 14.96 8.07 4.47
C GLY A 231 15.68 6.96 5.22
N LEU A 232 16.47 6.14 4.50
CA LEU A 232 17.18 5.00 5.05
C LEU A 232 18.11 5.41 6.20
N ARG A 233 18.11 4.62 7.27
CA ARG A 233 18.99 4.83 8.42
C ARG A 233 19.37 3.56 9.15
N THR A 234 18.78 2.43 8.78
CA THR A 234 19.06 1.11 9.35
C THR A 234 19.35 0.09 8.24
N SER A 235 20.57 -0.48 8.27
CA SER A 235 20.97 -1.57 7.38
C SER A 235 22.19 -2.29 7.96
N ARG A 236 22.31 -3.59 7.69
CA ARG A 236 23.50 -4.39 8.03
C ARG A 236 24.61 -4.30 6.98
N ARG A 237 24.31 -3.72 5.81
CA ARG A 237 25.26 -3.56 4.70
C ARG A 237 25.42 -2.08 4.40
N ALA A 238 26.59 -1.73 3.87
CA ALA A 238 26.89 -0.39 3.40
C ALA A 238 26.04 -0.03 2.18
N ARG A 239 25.75 1.26 2.01
CA ARG A 239 25.02 1.82 0.86
C ARG A 239 25.64 1.39 -0.47
N GLU A 240 26.95 1.53 -0.58
CA GLU A 240 27.70 1.28 -1.81
C GLU A 240 27.61 -0.18 -2.27
N GLU A 241 27.42 -1.11 -1.34
CA GLU A 241 27.19 -2.52 -1.65
C GLU A 241 25.83 -2.73 -2.30
N TRP A 242 24.75 -2.14 -1.71
CA TRP A 242 23.41 -2.20 -2.26
C TRP A 242 23.34 -1.58 -3.66
N GLU A 243 23.88 -0.35 -3.80
CA GLU A 243 23.86 0.37 -5.08
C GLU A 243 24.65 -0.36 -6.17
N ARG A 244 25.79 -0.96 -5.82
CA ARG A 244 26.61 -1.73 -6.77
C ARG A 244 25.95 -3.04 -7.19
N GLU A 245 25.38 -3.80 -6.24
CA GLU A 245 24.88 -5.15 -6.49
C GLU A 245 23.49 -5.16 -7.11
N LEU A 246 22.63 -4.23 -6.69
CA LEU A 246 21.23 -4.19 -7.09
C LEU A 246 20.89 -3.02 -8.02
N GLU A 247 21.86 -2.15 -8.31
CA GLU A 247 21.66 -0.95 -9.14
C GLU A 247 20.48 -0.07 -8.63
N VAL A 248 20.25 -0.05 -7.33
CA VAL A 248 19.32 0.89 -6.68
C VAL A 248 19.99 2.24 -6.46
N ARG A 249 19.23 3.29 -6.15
CA ARG A 249 19.76 4.56 -5.66
C ARG A 249 19.18 4.86 -4.28
N GLN A 250 20.04 5.12 -3.32
CA GLN A 250 19.69 5.29 -1.92
C GLN A 250 20.04 6.69 -1.42
N TYR A 251 19.12 7.34 -0.72
CA TYR A 251 19.26 8.61 -0.06
C TYR A 251 19.09 8.40 1.44
N TRP A 252 20.22 8.24 2.12
CA TRP A 252 20.27 7.99 3.55
C TRP A 252 20.04 9.28 4.35
N MET A 253 19.51 9.16 5.57
CA MET A 253 19.21 10.33 6.40
C MET A 253 20.43 11.22 6.68
N ALA A 254 21.66 10.66 6.74
CA ALA A 254 22.89 11.43 6.84
C ALA A 254 23.05 12.41 5.65
N GLU A 255 22.78 11.92 4.43
CA GLU A 255 22.81 12.74 3.20
C GLU A 255 21.62 13.70 3.14
N MET A 256 20.43 13.23 3.50
CA MET A 256 19.20 14.04 3.42
C MET A 256 19.24 15.28 4.31
N ARG A 257 19.97 15.26 5.43
CA ARG A 257 20.13 16.41 6.32
C ARG A 257 21.02 17.51 5.76
N GLU A 258 21.89 17.18 4.81
CA GLU A 258 22.88 18.10 4.24
C GLU A 258 22.46 18.66 2.88
N ARG A 259 21.39 18.13 2.28
CA ARG A 259 20.95 18.48 0.93
C ARG A 259 19.59 19.18 0.93
N ALA A 260 19.42 20.12 0.01
CA ALA A 260 18.10 20.65 -0.27
C ALA A 260 17.20 19.56 -0.86
N VAL A 261 15.96 19.50 -0.40
CA VAL A 261 14.97 18.49 -0.84
C VAL A 261 14.73 18.57 -2.35
N ASP A 262 14.70 19.78 -2.91
CA ASP A 262 14.50 19.98 -4.35
C ASP A 262 15.65 19.45 -5.18
N ASP A 263 16.92 19.57 -4.72
CA ASP A 263 18.08 19.02 -5.40
C ASP A 263 18.03 17.47 -5.43
N VAL A 264 17.57 16.86 -4.34
CA VAL A 264 17.35 15.41 -4.28
C VAL A 264 16.25 14.99 -5.25
N ALA A 265 15.13 15.72 -5.28
CA ALA A 265 14.03 15.44 -6.21
C ALA A 265 14.50 15.55 -7.68
N ASP A 266 15.27 16.59 -8.01
CA ASP A 266 15.78 16.81 -9.36
C ASP A 266 16.76 15.70 -9.78
N GLU A 267 17.61 15.20 -8.87
CA GLU A 267 18.47 14.03 -9.11
C GLU A 267 17.65 12.76 -9.36
N ILE A 268 16.62 12.50 -8.54
CA ILE A 268 15.72 11.37 -8.72
C ILE A 268 15.08 11.41 -10.12
N VAL A 269 14.51 12.57 -10.48
CA VAL A 269 13.85 12.77 -11.77
C VAL A 269 14.83 12.55 -12.93
N ALA A 270 16.03 13.13 -12.85
CA ALA A 270 17.05 12.98 -13.89
C ALA A 270 17.49 11.52 -14.06
N THR A 271 17.70 10.81 -12.96
CA THR A 271 18.12 9.40 -12.97
C THR A 271 17.01 8.51 -13.53
N MET A 272 15.76 8.68 -13.09
CA MET A 272 14.61 7.91 -13.60
C MET A 272 14.38 8.17 -15.09
N ARG A 273 14.51 9.42 -15.57
CA ARG A 273 14.43 9.74 -17.01
C ARG A 273 15.52 9.05 -17.82
N ALA A 274 16.76 9.06 -17.32
CA ALA A 274 17.86 8.37 -17.96
C ALA A 274 17.67 6.84 -18.00
N ALA A 275 16.98 6.27 -16.99
CA ALA A 275 16.60 4.86 -16.94
C ALA A 275 15.38 4.49 -17.83
N GLY A 276 14.77 5.48 -18.51
CA GLY A 276 13.63 5.25 -19.40
C GLY A 276 12.28 5.09 -18.66
N VAL A 277 12.19 5.58 -17.43
CA VAL A 277 10.93 5.56 -16.65
C VAL A 277 9.87 6.43 -17.32
N ARG A 278 8.64 5.91 -17.41
CA ARG A 278 7.47 6.58 -17.96
C ARG A 278 6.31 6.70 -16.98
N GLY A 279 6.34 5.93 -15.88
CA GLY A 279 5.34 5.99 -14.84
C GLY A 279 5.96 5.76 -13.47
N LEU A 280 5.34 6.33 -12.46
CA LEU A 280 5.81 6.33 -11.08
C LEU A 280 4.93 5.45 -10.20
N TYR A 281 5.55 4.63 -9.38
CA TYR A 281 4.95 4.06 -8.19
C TYR A 281 5.58 4.68 -6.95
N VAL A 282 4.74 5.18 -6.04
CA VAL A 282 5.17 5.71 -4.74
C VAL A 282 4.81 4.71 -3.66
N SER A 283 5.81 4.12 -3.01
CA SER A 283 5.64 3.28 -1.84
C SER A 283 6.08 4.06 -0.61
N ASN A 284 5.18 4.20 0.35
CA ASN A 284 5.42 5.02 1.53
C ASN A 284 5.23 4.18 2.80
N ASP A 285 6.35 3.71 3.36
CA ASP A 285 6.36 3.21 4.73
C ASP A 285 6.30 4.37 5.70
N ILE A 286 5.36 4.31 6.65
CA ILE A 286 5.22 5.37 7.65
C ILE A 286 6.46 5.51 8.54
N ASP A 287 7.26 4.43 8.69
CA ASP A 287 8.47 4.45 9.50
C ASP A 287 9.65 5.18 8.84
N GLY A 288 9.57 5.47 7.52
CA GLY A 288 10.47 6.43 6.87
C GLY A 288 10.40 7.82 7.50
N THR A 289 9.24 8.16 8.06
CA THR A 289 9.00 9.39 8.81
C THR A 289 9.65 9.32 10.20
N ASP A 290 10.08 10.47 10.74
CA ASP A 290 10.59 10.54 12.11
C ASP A 290 9.49 10.16 13.12
N PRO A 291 9.80 9.35 14.16
CA PRO A 291 8.85 8.96 15.20
C PRO A 291 8.19 10.12 15.94
N LEU A 292 8.75 11.34 15.86
CA LEU A 292 8.08 12.54 16.36
C LEU A 292 6.75 12.84 15.65
N PHE A 293 6.55 12.27 14.46
CA PHE A 293 5.36 12.47 13.62
C PHE A 293 4.63 11.17 13.26
N GLY A 294 5.26 10.01 13.49
CA GLY A 294 4.72 8.71 13.10
C GLY A 294 5.36 7.55 13.86
N ALA A 295 5.05 7.41 15.17
CA ALA A 295 5.62 6.35 16.00
C ALA A 295 4.77 5.08 16.09
N ALA A 296 3.50 5.11 15.64
CA ALA A 296 2.62 3.95 15.67
C ALA A 296 2.87 3.04 14.44
N THR A 297 4.03 2.39 14.43
CA THR A 297 4.50 1.45 13.42
C THR A 297 5.29 0.31 14.07
N GLY A 298 5.56 -0.76 13.31
CA GLY A 298 6.25 -1.96 13.82
C GLY A 298 7.71 -1.72 14.20
N THR A 299 8.41 -0.88 13.46
CA THR A 299 9.86 -0.65 13.55
C THR A 299 10.23 0.84 13.49
N PRO A 300 9.78 1.65 14.46
CA PRO A 300 10.08 3.07 14.47
C PRO A 300 11.58 3.32 14.72
N GLU A 301 12.23 4.00 13.79
CA GLU A 301 13.65 4.37 13.87
C GLU A 301 13.82 5.88 14.06
N PRO A 302 14.59 6.37 15.06
CA PRO A 302 14.80 7.79 15.27
C PRO A 302 15.54 8.49 14.13
N GLY A 303 15.29 9.78 13.96
CA GLY A 303 16.01 10.63 13.03
C GLY A 303 15.56 10.50 11.58
N GLY A 304 14.28 10.19 11.37
CA GLY A 304 13.66 10.03 10.05
C GLY A 304 13.32 11.33 9.31
N LEU A 305 12.55 11.19 8.26
CA LEU A 305 12.09 12.30 7.43
C LEU A 305 11.02 13.13 8.14
N HIS A 306 11.07 14.42 7.93
CA HIS A 306 9.97 15.32 8.28
C HIS A 306 8.81 15.14 7.29
N PRO A 307 7.53 15.18 7.72
CA PRO A 307 6.40 14.99 6.81
C PRO A 307 6.41 15.91 5.57
N GLU A 308 6.77 17.17 5.74
CA GLU A 308 6.85 18.12 4.63
C GLU A 308 7.92 17.74 3.61
N THR A 309 9.00 17.07 4.03
CA THR A 309 10.03 16.56 3.13
C THR A 309 9.48 15.41 2.28
N VAL A 310 8.75 14.50 2.87
CA VAL A 310 8.09 13.38 2.14
C VAL A 310 7.08 13.92 1.14
N GLU A 311 6.19 14.83 1.59
CA GLU A 311 5.19 15.47 0.72
C GLU A 311 5.85 16.21 -0.45
N ARG A 312 6.89 16.99 -0.18
CA ARG A 312 7.62 17.75 -1.21
C ARG A 312 8.26 16.82 -2.26
N LEU A 313 8.88 15.72 -1.84
CA LEU A 313 9.44 14.74 -2.77
C LEU A 313 8.36 14.06 -3.62
N ILE A 314 7.25 13.66 -3.01
CA ILE A 314 6.10 13.10 -3.71
C ILE A 314 5.59 14.08 -4.78
N GLU A 315 5.40 15.34 -4.42
CA GLU A 315 4.91 16.39 -5.33
C GLU A 315 5.90 16.66 -6.47
N ARG A 316 7.18 16.82 -6.15
CA ARG A 316 8.21 17.15 -7.16
C ARG A 316 8.44 16.02 -8.15
N VAL A 317 8.59 14.78 -7.66
CA VAL A 317 8.80 13.61 -8.52
C VAL A 317 7.52 13.27 -9.27
N GLY A 318 6.37 13.34 -8.59
CA GLY A 318 5.06 13.09 -9.20
C GLY A 318 4.66 14.12 -10.27
N ALA A 319 5.17 15.35 -10.21
CA ALA A 319 5.01 16.34 -11.28
C ALA A 319 5.79 15.98 -12.55
N ALA A 320 6.82 15.14 -12.44
CA ALA A 320 7.68 14.76 -13.56
C ALA A 320 7.26 13.48 -14.28
N PHE A 321 6.47 12.63 -13.60
CA PHE A 321 6.00 11.34 -14.11
C PHE A 321 4.53 11.11 -13.74
N PRO A 322 3.70 10.56 -14.65
CA PRO A 322 2.34 10.14 -14.28
C PRO A 322 2.40 9.07 -13.18
N LEU A 323 1.60 9.24 -12.15
CA LEU A 323 1.45 8.23 -11.11
C LEU A 323 0.69 7.02 -11.68
N TRP A 324 1.28 5.83 -11.57
CA TRP A 324 0.64 4.58 -11.96
C TRP A 324 0.02 3.84 -10.78
N GLY A 325 0.45 4.16 -9.58
CA GLY A 325 -0.09 3.68 -8.33
C GLY A 325 0.71 4.17 -7.15
N SER A 326 0.14 4.04 -5.97
CA SER A 326 0.84 4.34 -4.72
C SER A 326 0.32 3.50 -3.57
N ASP A 327 1.09 3.43 -2.49
CA ASP A 327 0.63 2.89 -1.22
C ASP A 327 1.03 3.77 -0.02
N LEU A 328 0.46 3.41 1.11
CA LEU A 328 0.86 3.82 2.44
C LEU A 328 0.74 2.61 3.35
N VAL A 329 1.84 2.19 3.97
CA VAL A 329 1.97 0.93 4.69
C VAL A 329 2.52 1.10 6.11
N GLU A 330 2.53 0.01 6.87
CA GLU A 330 3.08 -0.13 8.24
C GLU A 330 2.44 0.80 9.29
N VAL A 331 1.31 1.43 8.99
CA VAL A 331 0.54 2.19 9.99
C VAL A 331 -0.13 1.21 10.94
N ALA A 332 0.39 1.12 12.17
CA ALA A 332 0.01 0.15 13.18
C ALA A 332 -0.55 0.82 14.46
N PRO A 333 -1.82 1.28 14.46
CA PRO A 333 -2.38 2.05 15.57
C PRO A 333 -2.27 1.41 16.95
N PRO A 334 -2.36 0.05 17.11
CA PRO A 334 -2.19 -0.58 18.42
C PRO A 334 -0.81 -0.38 19.04
N LEU A 335 0.21 -0.09 18.23
CA LEU A 335 1.58 0.09 18.69
C LEU A 335 1.88 1.51 19.19
N GLY A 336 0.92 2.44 19.08
CA GLY A 336 1.04 3.82 19.55
C GLY A 336 1.02 4.00 21.08
N GLY A 337 0.97 2.93 21.87
CA GLY A 337 0.80 2.99 23.33
C GLY A 337 1.95 3.64 24.11
N HIS A 338 3.06 4.00 23.48
CA HIS A 338 4.24 4.59 24.14
C HIS A 338 4.15 6.13 24.30
N SER A 339 3.15 6.76 23.73
CA SER A 339 2.97 8.23 23.79
C SER A 339 1.49 8.59 23.92
N PRO A 340 1.10 9.57 24.77
CA PRO A 340 -0.28 10.02 24.88
C PRO A 340 -0.78 10.73 23.59
N LYS A 341 0.10 11.08 22.67
CA LYS A 341 -0.24 11.67 21.37
C LYS A 341 -0.54 10.63 20.30
N GLU A 342 -0.07 9.41 20.48
CA GLU A 342 -0.25 8.30 19.55
C GLU A 342 -1.52 7.48 19.88
N PRO A 343 -2.12 6.78 18.91
CA PRO A 343 -1.74 6.74 17.47
C PRO A 343 -2.26 7.93 16.64
N ARG A 344 -2.85 8.93 17.28
CA ARG A 344 -3.51 10.05 16.57
C ARG A 344 -2.52 10.84 15.71
N LEU A 345 -1.28 11.04 16.19
CA LEU A 345 -0.28 11.79 15.42
C LEU A 345 0.12 11.04 14.15
N THR A 346 0.42 9.74 14.27
CA THR A 346 0.70 8.86 13.12
C THR A 346 -0.46 8.87 12.11
N LEU A 347 -1.69 8.78 12.59
CA LEU A 347 -2.87 8.75 11.70
C LEU A 347 -3.08 10.08 10.98
N ARG A 348 -2.78 11.21 11.60
CA ARG A 348 -2.80 12.53 10.93
C ARG A 348 -1.73 12.64 9.85
N THR A 349 -0.52 12.18 10.14
CA THR A 349 0.56 12.12 9.14
C THR A 349 0.19 11.19 7.98
N ALA A 350 -0.37 10.03 8.28
CA ALA A 350 -0.87 9.08 7.28
C ALA A 350 -1.95 9.71 6.39
N ALA A 351 -2.92 10.41 6.96
CA ALA A 351 -3.97 11.09 6.19
C ALA A 351 -3.39 12.18 5.27
N ARG A 352 -2.41 12.97 5.74
CA ARG A 352 -1.70 13.95 4.91
C ARG A 352 -1.02 13.30 3.70
N TYR A 353 -0.35 12.16 3.89
CA TYR A 353 0.31 11.45 2.79
C TYR A 353 -0.70 10.91 1.77
N VAL A 354 -1.80 10.34 2.23
CA VAL A 354 -2.89 9.91 1.33
C VAL A 354 -3.43 11.07 0.51
N GLU A 355 -3.69 12.22 1.13
CA GLU A 355 -4.16 13.43 0.45
C GLU A 355 -3.11 13.95 -0.56
N THR A 356 -1.83 13.93 -0.21
CA THR A 356 -0.75 14.36 -1.11
C THR A 356 -0.64 13.45 -2.33
N GLN A 357 -0.68 12.13 -2.15
CA GLN A 357 -0.69 11.17 -3.25
C GLN A 357 -1.93 11.32 -4.13
N ALA A 358 -3.10 11.52 -3.52
CA ALA A 358 -4.35 11.71 -4.26
C ALA A 358 -4.36 13.00 -5.10
N ARG A 359 -3.78 14.09 -4.60
CA ARG A 359 -3.66 15.35 -5.35
C ARG A 359 -2.86 15.21 -6.64
N LEU A 360 -1.88 14.31 -6.73
CA LEU A 360 -1.16 14.04 -7.98
C LEU A 360 -2.08 13.53 -9.11
N VAL A 361 -3.19 12.92 -8.75
CA VAL A 361 -4.14 12.33 -9.70
C VAL A 361 -5.34 13.24 -9.96
N LEU A 362 -5.80 13.89 -8.92
CA LEU A 362 -7.05 14.66 -8.94
C LEU A 362 -6.84 16.16 -9.23
N GLY A 363 -5.65 16.66 -8.99
CA GLY A 363 -5.31 18.08 -9.13
C GLY A 363 -5.67 18.90 -7.92
#